data_043f35e00c897e3de6d86a3001f801ae
#
_entry.id   043f35e00c897e3de6d86a3001f801ae
#
_cell.length_a   1.000
_cell.length_b   1.000
_cell.length_c   1.000
_cell.angle_alpha   90.00
_cell.angle_beta   90.00
_cell.angle_gamma   90.00
#
_symmetry.space_group_name_H-M   'P 1'
#
loop_
_entity.id
_entity.type
_entity.pdbx_description
1 polymer ?
#
loop_
_entity_poly.entity_id
_entity_poly.type
_entity_poly.pdbx_seq_one_letter_code
_entity_poly.pdbx_strand_id
1 'polypeptide(L)'
;MLTKHTPQAKLTTVACFPDHSFLENLAVRADGSILVTVLNRKELWCVPSPTADLPAQPVLMHTFAQSPMCIVEAEPDIFYVGTSDIYASHVSYLNRIDMHGWTPGMTVDPRVVLEFPEPRRALNGGCMIAPNVMLVADCFASLIWRVDLPTDSAKVTARPWLKHDSMD
;
A
#
# COMPACT_ATOMS: atom_id res chain seq x y z
N MET A 1 24.19 14.08 40.23
CA MET A 1 24.04 14.02 38.77
C MET A 1 23.13 12.84 38.45
N LEU A 2 21.91 13.11 38.00
CA LEU A 2 20.98 12.05 37.53
C LEU A 2 21.38 11.69 36.07
N THR A 3 21.96 10.52 35.88
CA THR A 3 22.18 9.96 34.56
C THR A 3 20.82 9.65 33.92
N LYS A 4 20.41 10.46 32.93
CA LYS A 4 19.25 10.16 32.08
C LYS A 4 19.56 8.89 31.30
N HIS A 5 19.05 7.76 31.72
CA HIS A 5 18.99 6.57 30.87
C HIS A 5 17.97 6.84 29.76
N THR A 6 18.47 7.12 28.56
CA THR A 6 17.63 7.08 27.37
C THR A 6 17.30 5.61 27.10
N PRO A 7 16.03 5.21 27.08
CA PRO A 7 15.69 3.82 26.77
C PRO A 7 16.19 3.49 25.36
N GLN A 8 17.01 2.45 25.26
CA GLN A 8 17.52 1.97 23.98
C GLN A 8 16.40 1.19 23.25
N ALA A 9 16.06 1.61 22.04
CA ALA A 9 15.06 0.90 21.22
C ALA A 9 15.60 -0.51 20.90
N LYS A 10 14.76 -1.52 21.10
CA LYS A 10 15.04 -2.90 20.70
C LYS A 10 14.44 -3.11 19.31
N LEU A 11 15.27 -3.50 18.35
CA LEU A 11 14.84 -3.90 17.01
C LEU A 11 14.70 -5.43 16.96
N THR A 12 13.64 -5.89 16.30
CA THR A 12 13.38 -7.30 16.08
C THR A 12 13.01 -7.51 14.62
N THR A 13 13.66 -8.47 13.96
CA THR A 13 13.30 -8.87 12.59
C THR A 13 12.02 -9.68 12.65
N VAL A 14 10.96 -9.23 11.98
CA VAL A 14 9.65 -9.90 11.93
C VAL A 14 9.49 -10.81 10.71
N ALA A 15 10.20 -10.53 9.60
CA ALA A 15 10.19 -11.35 8.40
C ALA A 15 11.42 -11.03 7.53
N CYS A 16 11.79 -11.96 6.66
CA CYS A 16 12.81 -11.76 5.62
C CYS A 16 12.18 -12.03 4.26
N PHE A 17 12.42 -11.13 3.32
CA PHE A 17 11.97 -11.25 1.94
C PHE A 17 13.09 -11.79 1.04
N PRO A 18 12.80 -12.26 -0.19
CA PRO A 18 13.81 -12.64 -1.15
C PRO A 18 14.85 -11.53 -1.36
N ASP A 19 16.09 -11.90 -1.64
CA ASP A 19 17.18 -10.95 -1.89
C ASP A 19 16.79 -9.92 -2.96
N HIS A 20 17.28 -8.70 -2.79
CA HIS A 20 17.01 -7.56 -3.67
C HIS A 20 15.53 -7.13 -3.74
N SER A 21 14.70 -7.49 -2.76
CA SER A 21 13.33 -6.95 -2.67
C SER A 21 13.37 -5.52 -2.18
N PHE A 22 12.75 -4.60 -2.94
CA PHE A 22 12.54 -3.22 -2.52
C PHE A 22 11.16 -3.12 -1.88
N LEU A 23 11.13 -3.19 -0.54
CA LEU A 23 9.90 -3.06 0.25
C LEU A 23 9.50 -1.57 0.26
N GLU A 24 8.31 -1.26 -0.21
CA GLU A 24 7.89 0.12 -0.42
C GLU A 24 6.88 0.58 0.63
N ASN A 25 5.76 -0.11 0.74
CA ASN A 25 4.65 0.30 1.60
C ASN A 25 4.05 -0.89 2.34
N LEU A 26 3.36 -0.64 3.43
CA LEU A 26 2.74 -1.71 4.22
C LEU A 26 1.41 -1.28 4.83
N ALA A 27 0.55 -2.26 5.10
CA ALA A 27 -0.67 -2.13 5.91
C ALA A 27 -0.76 -3.28 6.89
N VAL A 28 -1.28 -3.01 8.08
CA VAL A 28 -1.44 -4.03 9.14
C VAL A 28 -2.91 -4.36 9.28
N ARG A 29 -3.24 -5.66 9.15
CA ARG A 29 -4.59 -6.17 9.36
C ARG A 29 -4.94 -6.29 10.83
N ALA A 30 -6.23 -6.39 11.13
CA ALA A 30 -6.75 -6.55 12.49
C ALA A 30 -6.22 -7.80 13.20
N ASP A 31 -5.86 -8.86 12.47
CA ASP A 31 -5.26 -10.08 13.02
C ASP A 31 -3.75 -9.97 13.29
N GLY A 32 -3.16 -8.81 13.03
CA GLY A 32 -1.73 -8.54 13.18
C GLY A 32 -0.86 -8.99 12.01
N SER A 33 -1.42 -9.59 10.96
CA SER A 33 -0.68 -9.85 9.72
C SER A 33 -0.38 -8.55 8.99
N ILE A 34 0.71 -8.55 8.19
CA ILE A 34 1.21 -7.35 7.53
C ILE A 34 1.21 -7.58 6.02
N LEU A 35 0.51 -6.73 5.28
CA LEU A 35 0.58 -6.69 3.83
C LEU A 35 1.73 -5.78 3.41
N VAL A 36 2.58 -6.24 2.50
CA VAL A 36 3.77 -5.50 2.06
C VAL A 36 3.82 -5.45 0.54
N THR A 37 3.98 -4.25 -0.01
CA THR A 37 4.23 -4.06 -1.43
C THR A 37 5.73 -4.13 -1.72
N VAL A 38 6.11 -4.87 -2.77
CA VAL A 38 7.49 -4.99 -3.25
C VAL A 38 7.57 -4.37 -4.64
N LEU A 39 8.12 -3.16 -4.71
CA LEU A 39 8.10 -2.29 -5.88
C LEU A 39 8.72 -2.94 -7.12
N ASN A 40 9.98 -3.33 -7.03
CA ASN A 40 10.78 -3.81 -8.16
C ASN A 40 10.39 -5.21 -8.65
N ARG A 41 9.67 -5.96 -7.83
CA ARG A 41 9.15 -7.29 -8.15
C ARG A 41 7.68 -7.24 -8.58
N LYS A 42 7.02 -6.08 -8.41
CA LYS A 42 5.60 -5.86 -8.69
C LYS A 42 4.69 -6.77 -7.86
N GLU A 43 5.08 -7.08 -6.64
CA GLU A 43 4.46 -8.11 -5.82
C GLU A 43 3.75 -7.52 -4.60
N LEU A 44 2.69 -8.21 -4.16
CA LEU A 44 2.06 -8.04 -2.86
C LEU A 44 2.30 -9.31 -2.05
N TRP A 45 2.79 -9.12 -0.83
CA TRP A 45 3.10 -10.19 0.11
C TRP A 45 2.30 -10.03 1.39
N CYS A 46 2.01 -11.14 2.06
CA CYS A 46 1.52 -11.16 3.43
C CYS A 46 2.61 -11.74 4.35
N VAL A 47 2.94 -11.02 5.40
CA VAL A 47 3.65 -11.54 6.55
C VAL A 47 2.60 -11.98 7.55
N PRO A 48 2.42 -13.29 7.83
CA PRO A 48 1.50 -13.76 8.86
C PRO A 48 1.82 -13.10 10.20
N SER A 49 0.80 -12.98 11.06
CA SER A 49 0.98 -12.34 12.38
C SER A 49 2.24 -12.91 13.06
N PRO A 50 3.26 -12.07 13.37
CA PRO A 50 4.53 -12.55 13.86
C PRO A 50 4.36 -13.18 15.24
N THR A 51 4.87 -14.39 15.42
CA THR A 51 4.99 -15.03 16.74
C THR A 51 6.29 -14.61 17.42
N ALA A 52 6.33 -14.64 18.76
CA ALA A 52 7.41 -14.04 19.54
C ALA A 52 8.80 -14.63 19.27
N ASP A 53 8.91 -15.83 18.74
CA ASP A 53 10.16 -16.60 18.80
C ASP A 53 10.89 -16.74 17.45
N LEU A 54 10.23 -16.53 16.30
CA LEU A 54 10.86 -16.71 14.99
C LEU A 54 10.31 -15.68 13.98
N PRO A 55 11.17 -15.21 13.02
CA PRO A 55 10.65 -14.42 11.90
C PRO A 55 9.60 -15.21 11.13
N ALA A 56 8.46 -14.57 10.82
CA ALA A 56 7.42 -15.17 10.01
C ALA A 56 7.92 -15.37 8.56
N GLN A 57 7.40 -16.40 7.88
CA GLN A 57 7.68 -16.62 6.47
C GLN A 57 6.67 -15.81 5.63
N PRO A 58 7.11 -14.84 4.83
CA PRO A 58 6.23 -14.09 3.94
C PRO A 58 5.59 -15.01 2.89
N VAL A 59 4.33 -14.73 2.55
CA VAL A 59 3.56 -15.46 1.54
C VAL A 59 3.26 -14.52 0.39
N LEU A 60 3.68 -14.89 -0.83
CA LEU A 60 3.31 -14.16 -2.04
C LEU A 60 1.81 -14.31 -2.29
N MET A 61 1.11 -13.16 -2.43
CA MET A 61 -0.33 -13.11 -2.65
C MET A 61 -0.68 -12.84 -4.10
N HIS A 62 0.05 -11.91 -4.74
CA HIS A 62 -0.23 -11.46 -6.10
C HIS A 62 0.99 -10.81 -6.75
N THR A 63 1.05 -10.87 -8.10
CA THR A 63 2.01 -10.12 -8.92
C THR A 63 1.24 -9.21 -9.88
N PHE A 64 1.43 -7.90 -9.75
CA PHE A 64 0.79 -6.89 -10.60
C PHE A 64 1.50 -6.73 -11.95
N ALA A 65 0.82 -6.14 -12.92
CA ALA A 65 1.45 -5.70 -14.16
C ALA A 65 2.39 -4.50 -13.95
N GLN A 66 2.09 -3.65 -12.94
CA GLN A 66 2.81 -2.43 -12.62
C GLN A 66 3.32 -2.44 -11.17
N SER A 67 4.22 -1.51 -10.84
CA SER A 67 4.83 -1.41 -9.51
C SER A 67 3.81 -0.94 -8.45
N PRO A 68 3.54 -1.75 -7.40
CA PRO A 68 2.70 -1.31 -6.29
C PRO A 68 3.49 -0.40 -5.36
N MET A 69 2.99 0.80 -5.10
CA MET A 69 3.67 1.85 -4.34
C MET A 69 2.80 2.43 -3.22
N CYS A 70 1.56 1.99 -3.12
CA CYS A 70 0.61 2.44 -2.10
C CYS A 70 -0.24 1.26 -1.66
N ILE A 71 -0.50 1.12 -0.37
CA ILE A 71 -1.52 0.22 0.16
C ILE A 71 -2.23 0.86 1.34
N VAL A 72 -3.55 0.85 1.33
CA VAL A 72 -4.40 1.46 2.37
C VAL A 72 -5.56 0.53 2.68
N GLU A 73 -5.80 0.26 3.96
CA GLU A 73 -7.03 -0.36 4.42
C GLU A 73 -8.12 0.71 4.53
N ALA A 74 -9.21 0.56 3.78
CA ALA A 74 -10.33 1.51 3.80
C ALA A 74 -11.47 1.06 4.72
N GLU A 75 -11.74 -0.24 4.75
CA GLU A 75 -12.67 -0.93 5.64
C GLU A 75 -11.99 -2.20 6.11
N PRO A 76 -12.43 -2.83 7.21
CA PRO A 76 -11.84 -4.08 7.67
C PRO A 76 -11.71 -5.10 6.53
N ASP A 77 -10.49 -5.58 6.28
CA ASP A 77 -10.15 -6.52 5.20
C ASP A 77 -10.42 -6.04 3.76
N ILE A 78 -10.70 -4.76 3.55
CA ILE A 78 -10.78 -4.13 2.22
C ILE A 78 -9.60 -3.20 2.00
N PHE A 79 -8.73 -3.57 1.08
CA PHE A 79 -7.51 -2.82 0.78
C PHE A 79 -7.56 -2.21 -0.60
N TYR A 80 -6.94 -1.05 -0.72
CA TYR A 80 -6.67 -0.39 -1.99
C TYR A 80 -5.18 -0.32 -2.23
N VAL A 81 -4.74 -0.82 -3.40
CA VAL A 81 -3.34 -0.81 -3.82
C VAL A 81 -3.19 0.09 -5.04
N GLY A 82 -2.41 1.15 -4.88
CA GLY A 82 -2.00 2.01 -5.98
C GLY A 82 -0.83 1.39 -6.73
N THR A 83 -0.96 1.22 -8.04
CA THR A 83 0.11 0.73 -8.92
C THR A 83 0.42 1.74 -10.01
N SER A 84 1.70 1.85 -10.39
CA SER A 84 2.16 2.80 -11.43
C SER A 84 3.21 2.19 -12.33
N ASP A 85 3.14 2.51 -13.62
CA ASP A 85 4.24 2.31 -14.55
C ASP A 85 5.17 3.53 -14.50
N ILE A 86 6.04 3.54 -13.48
CA ILE A 86 6.83 4.73 -13.11
C ILE A 86 7.92 5.10 -14.12
N TYR A 87 8.31 4.18 -15.00
CA TYR A 87 9.46 4.38 -15.89
C TYR A 87 9.10 4.57 -17.36
N ALA A 88 7.85 4.34 -17.76
CA ALA A 88 7.46 4.40 -19.15
C ALA A 88 6.19 5.23 -19.38
N SER A 89 5.02 4.62 -19.29
CA SER A 89 3.75 5.28 -19.62
C SER A 89 3.18 6.16 -18.53
N HIS A 90 3.66 6.02 -17.30
CA HIS A 90 3.11 6.64 -16.09
C HIS A 90 1.63 6.31 -15.82
N VAL A 91 1.06 5.36 -16.53
CA VAL A 91 -0.30 4.89 -16.27
C VAL A 91 -0.38 4.33 -14.85
N SER A 92 -1.36 4.78 -14.10
CA SER A 92 -1.51 4.44 -12.69
C SER A 92 -2.93 3.99 -12.42
N TYR A 93 -3.05 2.91 -11.64
CA TYR A 93 -4.33 2.31 -11.28
C TYR A 93 -4.51 2.23 -9.77
N LEU A 94 -5.77 2.26 -9.33
CA LEU A 94 -6.17 1.83 -8.00
C LEU A 94 -6.82 0.45 -8.12
N ASN A 95 -6.29 -0.49 -7.37
CA ASN A 95 -6.77 -1.87 -7.33
C ASN A 95 -7.44 -2.12 -5.97
N ARG A 96 -8.68 -2.61 -5.95
CA ARG A 96 -9.37 -3.04 -4.74
C ARG A 96 -9.12 -4.51 -4.50
N ILE A 97 -8.76 -4.86 -3.28
CA ILE A 97 -8.56 -6.24 -2.82
C ILE A 97 -9.53 -6.49 -1.68
N ASP A 98 -10.28 -7.57 -1.79
CA ASP A 98 -11.16 -8.08 -0.74
C ASP A 98 -10.49 -9.27 -0.07
N MET A 99 -10.21 -9.14 1.20
CA MET A 99 -9.52 -10.16 2.00
C MET A 99 -10.45 -10.87 3.00
N HIS A 100 -11.75 -10.65 2.91
CA HIS A 100 -12.68 -11.38 3.76
C HIS A 100 -12.54 -12.90 3.57
N GLY A 101 -12.29 -13.62 4.66
CA GLY A 101 -12.08 -15.05 4.64
C GLY A 101 -10.78 -15.52 3.98
N TRP A 102 -9.89 -14.61 3.60
CA TRP A 102 -8.58 -14.98 3.08
C TRP A 102 -7.69 -15.60 4.17
N THR A 103 -7.00 -16.67 3.81
CA THR A 103 -6.01 -17.34 4.66
C THR A 103 -4.70 -17.54 3.88
N PRO A 104 -3.54 -17.63 4.56
CA PRO A 104 -2.26 -17.88 3.90
C PRO A 104 -2.29 -19.09 2.96
N GLY A 105 -1.82 -18.90 1.73
CA GLY A 105 -1.86 -19.88 0.66
C GLY A 105 -3.00 -19.71 -0.35
N MET A 106 -4.00 -18.87 -0.05
CA MET A 106 -5.00 -18.47 -1.04
C MET A 106 -4.44 -17.33 -1.92
N THR A 107 -4.83 -17.29 -3.18
CA THR A 107 -4.60 -16.14 -4.05
C THR A 107 -5.62 -15.04 -3.78
N VAL A 108 -5.25 -13.79 -4.06
CA VAL A 108 -6.19 -12.66 -4.12
C VAL A 108 -6.48 -12.29 -5.57
N ASP A 109 -7.64 -11.68 -5.81
CA ASP A 109 -8.06 -11.19 -7.12
C ASP A 109 -8.23 -9.66 -7.07
N PRO A 110 -7.14 -8.89 -7.27
CA PRO A 110 -7.21 -7.44 -7.30
C PRO A 110 -8.04 -6.95 -8.49
N ARG A 111 -9.02 -6.09 -8.23
CA ARG A 111 -9.86 -5.48 -9.26
C ARG A 111 -9.45 -4.03 -9.48
N VAL A 112 -9.10 -3.67 -10.70
CA VAL A 112 -8.92 -2.26 -11.08
C VAL A 112 -10.26 -1.54 -10.92
N VAL A 113 -10.30 -0.53 -10.04
CA VAL A 113 -11.50 0.27 -9.79
C VAL A 113 -11.36 1.71 -10.29
N LEU A 114 -10.13 2.15 -10.59
CA LEU A 114 -9.84 3.47 -11.10
C LEU A 114 -8.55 3.45 -11.92
N GLU A 115 -8.55 4.09 -13.09
CA GLU A 115 -7.36 4.63 -13.74
C GLU A 115 -7.26 6.11 -13.37
N PHE A 116 -6.12 6.52 -12.78
CA PHE A 116 -5.90 7.92 -12.41
C PHE A 116 -5.82 8.80 -13.65
N PRO A 117 -6.47 9.99 -13.64
CA PRO A 117 -6.37 10.92 -14.76
C PRO A 117 -4.99 11.60 -14.83
N GLU A 118 -4.70 12.29 -15.92
CA GLU A 118 -3.55 13.17 -15.98
C GLU A 118 -3.71 14.37 -14.99
N PRO A 119 -2.64 14.87 -14.39
CA PRO A 119 -1.21 14.62 -14.69
C PRO A 119 -0.55 13.56 -13.76
N ARG A 120 -1.04 12.32 -13.76
CA ARG A 120 -0.45 11.22 -12.99
C ARG A 120 1.01 10.94 -13.39
N ARG A 121 1.85 10.52 -12.44
CA ARG A 121 3.24 10.12 -12.67
C ARG A 121 3.65 8.88 -11.89
N ALA A 122 3.64 8.95 -10.54
CA ALA A 122 4.04 7.86 -9.67
C ALA A 122 3.29 7.96 -8.34
N LEU A 123 2.26 7.13 -8.19
CA LEU A 123 1.55 7.05 -6.92
C LEU A 123 2.52 6.57 -5.83
N ASN A 124 2.46 7.19 -4.66
CA ASN A 124 3.29 6.82 -3.52
C ASN A 124 2.55 7.10 -2.23
N GLY A 125 2.41 6.09 -1.39
CA GLY A 125 1.74 6.22 -0.12
C GLY A 125 0.32 6.78 -0.17
N GLY A 126 -0.47 6.50 0.85
CA GLY A 126 -1.82 7.03 0.97
C GLY A 126 -2.37 6.81 2.36
N CYS A 127 -3.51 7.45 2.64
CA CYS A 127 -4.23 7.28 3.89
C CYS A 127 -5.72 7.58 3.73
N MET A 128 -6.54 6.97 4.58
CA MET A 128 -7.93 7.39 4.74
C MET A 128 -7.97 8.65 5.60
N ILE A 129 -8.74 9.65 5.16
CA ILE A 129 -8.96 10.91 5.92
C ILE A 129 -10.40 11.03 6.43
N ALA A 130 -11.31 10.26 5.88
CA ALA A 130 -12.70 10.11 6.29
C ALA A 130 -13.23 8.78 5.76
N PRO A 131 -14.38 8.30 6.24
CA PRO A 131 -15.07 7.20 5.58
C PRO A 131 -15.21 7.49 4.08
N ASN A 132 -14.82 6.53 3.24
CA ASN A 132 -14.90 6.64 1.78
C ASN A 132 -14.08 7.77 1.12
N VAL A 133 -13.13 8.38 1.82
CA VAL A 133 -12.23 9.41 1.26
C VAL A 133 -10.79 9.05 1.56
N MET A 134 -10.04 8.77 0.50
CA MET A 134 -8.62 8.45 0.54
C MET A 134 -7.80 9.58 -0.08
N LEU A 135 -6.65 9.88 0.49
CA LEU A 135 -5.61 10.67 -0.16
C LEU A 135 -4.50 9.75 -0.66
N VAL A 136 -3.96 10.06 -1.82
CA VAL A 136 -2.81 9.35 -2.41
C VAL A 136 -1.80 10.39 -2.88
N ALA A 137 -0.56 10.25 -2.44
CA ALA A 137 0.53 11.08 -2.94
C ALA A 137 0.94 10.61 -4.34
N ASP A 138 1.33 11.55 -5.19
CA ASP A 138 1.99 11.32 -6.47
C ASP A 138 3.30 12.07 -6.46
N CYS A 139 4.39 11.36 -6.18
CA CYS A 139 5.68 11.98 -5.87
C CYS A 139 6.34 12.63 -7.10
N PHE A 140 6.07 12.16 -8.32
CA PHE A 140 6.65 12.76 -9.53
C PHE A 140 5.74 13.81 -10.17
N ALA A 141 4.50 13.93 -9.74
CA ALA A 141 3.60 14.99 -10.18
C ALA A 141 3.50 16.14 -9.17
N SER A 142 4.18 16.02 -8.01
CA SER A 142 4.12 16.99 -6.90
C SER A 142 2.68 17.29 -6.48
N LEU A 143 1.91 16.21 -6.31
CA LEU A 143 0.46 16.24 -6.23
C LEU A 143 -0.05 15.27 -5.18
N ILE A 144 -1.10 15.67 -4.47
CA ILE A 144 -1.92 14.77 -3.67
C ILE A 144 -3.28 14.61 -4.37
N TRP A 145 -3.63 13.38 -4.66
CA TRP A 145 -4.94 13.01 -5.15
C TRP A 145 -5.92 12.84 -4.00
N ARG A 146 -7.14 13.35 -4.15
CA ARG A 146 -8.29 12.91 -3.39
C ARG A 146 -9.04 11.86 -4.20
N VAL A 147 -9.27 10.71 -3.58
CA VAL A 147 -10.04 9.61 -4.14
C VAL A 147 -11.32 9.46 -3.32
N ASP A 148 -12.46 9.54 -3.99
CA ASP A 148 -13.76 9.29 -3.39
C ASP A 148 -14.17 7.83 -3.69
N LEU A 149 -14.36 7.04 -2.62
CA LEU A 149 -14.67 5.62 -2.63
C LEU A 149 -16.15 5.44 -2.25
N PRO A 150 -17.06 5.30 -3.21
CA PRO A 150 -18.49 5.19 -2.88
C PRO A 150 -18.82 3.84 -2.23
N THR A 151 -19.86 3.84 -1.38
CA THR A 151 -20.35 2.64 -0.67
C THR A 151 -21.26 1.77 -1.52
N ASP A 152 -21.79 2.30 -2.59
CA ASP A 152 -22.71 1.64 -3.51
C ASP A 152 -22.05 1.40 -4.88
N SER A 153 -22.81 1.02 -5.87
CA SER A 153 -22.33 0.76 -7.23
C SER A 153 -21.85 2.01 -8.00
N ALA A 154 -21.74 3.16 -7.34
CA ALA A 154 -21.22 4.36 -7.95
C ALA A 154 -19.70 4.21 -8.25
N LYS A 155 -19.23 4.92 -9.25
CA LYS A 155 -17.86 4.82 -9.73
C LYS A 155 -16.88 5.51 -8.77
N VAL A 156 -15.76 4.84 -8.46
CA VAL A 156 -14.60 5.47 -7.80
C VAL A 156 -14.08 6.62 -8.67
N THR A 157 -13.78 7.75 -8.06
CA THR A 157 -13.26 8.93 -8.75
C THR A 157 -12.02 9.49 -8.08
N ALA A 158 -11.12 10.11 -8.86
CA ALA A 158 -9.99 10.85 -8.33
C ALA A 158 -9.94 12.25 -8.93
N ARG A 159 -9.48 13.19 -8.11
CA ARG A 159 -9.20 14.56 -8.54
C ARG A 159 -8.01 15.13 -7.79
N PRO A 160 -7.25 16.07 -8.37
CA PRO A 160 -6.23 16.82 -7.65
C PRO A 160 -6.81 17.44 -6.37
N TRP A 161 -6.13 17.22 -5.24
CA TRP A 161 -6.48 17.80 -3.95
C TRP A 161 -5.55 18.95 -3.60
N LEU A 162 -4.25 18.71 -3.70
CA LEU A 162 -3.21 19.67 -3.43
C LEU A 162 -2.10 19.49 -4.45
N LYS A 163 -1.62 20.60 -5.01
CA LYS A 163 -0.41 20.66 -5.82
C LYS A 163 0.42 21.84 -5.36
N HIS A 164 1.72 21.62 -5.15
CA HIS A 164 2.62 22.67 -4.73
C HIS A 164 4.05 22.39 -5.18
N ASP A 165 4.71 23.38 -5.72
CA ASP A 165 6.07 23.27 -6.27
C ASP A 165 7.13 22.88 -5.23
N SER A 166 6.86 23.09 -3.93
CA SER A 166 7.77 22.64 -2.85
C SER A 166 7.64 21.14 -2.52
N MET A 167 6.81 20.39 -3.25
CA MET A 167 6.71 18.93 -3.12
C MET A 167 7.58 18.19 -4.16
N ASP A 168 8.37 18.93 -4.95
CA ASP A 168 9.35 18.40 -5.90
C ASP A 168 10.63 17.88 -5.21
#